data_3875f6baf86ed48d823f0b72ddf479c0
#
_entry.id   3875f6baf86ed48d823f0b72ddf479c0
#
_cell.length_a   1.000
_cell.length_b   1.000
_cell.length_c   1.000
_cell.angle_alpha   90.00
_cell.angle_beta   90.00
_cell.angle_gamma   90.00
#
_symmetry.space_group_name_H-M   'P 1'
#
loop_
_entity.id
_entity.type
_entity.pdbx_description
1 polymer ?
#
loop_
_entity_poly.entity_id
_entity_poly.type
_entity_poly.pdbx_seq_one_letter_code
_entity_poly.pdbx_strand_id
1 'polypeptide(L)'
;MIKKIPGETWNQLQFANHQLLRKKYAVSTNGRVASYFDDVNEDGKLLKGSLTSGYRSLNLHVEKGNGTIYFHREVAKLFCKKPSAKHIFVVHLNHKKEDNSAKNLKWATKEEVGSHQQKSPLKIAYKELQANKKEGVKLNVTKVKAIKTAINNPKRKLTYKLLATKYGVSEMTLYRIKSGENWSRVK
;
A
#
# COMPACT_ATOMS: atom_id res chain seq x y z
N MET A 1 -19.06 22.14 -19.06
CA MET A 1 -17.96 21.82 -20.00
C MET A 1 -16.69 21.45 -19.24
N ILE A 2 -16.06 20.33 -19.55
CA ILE A 2 -14.80 19.90 -18.91
C ILE A 2 -13.64 20.68 -19.53
N LYS A 3 -12.72 21.20 -18.71
CA LYS A 3 -11.49 21.83 -19.21
C LYS A 3 -10.68 20.79 -19.99
N LYS A 4 -10.49 21.01 -21.29
CA LYS A 4 -9.68 20.15 -22.16
C LYS A 4 -8.21 20.21 -21.77
N ILE A 5 -7.55 19.06 -21.77
CA ILE A 5 -6.09 18.95 -21.56
C ILE A 5 -5.50 18.37 -22.84
N PRO A 6 -4.45 18.98 -23.40
CA PRO A 6 -3.82 18.45 -24.62
C PRO A 6 -3.38 16.99 -24.45
N GLY A 7 -3.71 16.16 -25.44
CA GLY A 7 -3.37 14.73 -25.45
C GLY A 7 -4.19 13.85 -24.49
N GLU A 8 -5.21 14.39 -23.82
CA GLU A 8 -6.11 13.61 -22.99
C GLU A 8 -7.19 12.95 -23.85
N THR A 9 -7.37 11.66 -23.66
CA THR A 9 -8.45 10.87 -24.28
C THR A 9 -9.38 10.32 -23.22
N TRP A 10 -10.66 10.18 -23.57
CA TRP A 10 -11.72 9.68 -22.69
C TRP A 10 -12.29 8.39 -23.23
N ASN A 11 -12.44 7.38 -22.37
CA ASN A 11 -13.13 6.13 -22.68
C ASN A 11 -14.28 5.90 -21.72
N GLN A 12 -15.42 5.46 -22.27
CA GLN A 12 -16.59 5.13 -21.47
C GLN A 12 -16.32 3.91 -20.59
N LEU A 13 -16.76 3.99 -19.34
CA LEU A 13 -16.77 2.84 -18.43
C LEU A 13 -17.88 1.88 -18.84
N GLN A 14 -17.50 0.62 -19.04
CA GLN A 14 -18.43 -0.47 -19.29
C GLN A 14 -18.49 -1.40 -18.08
N PHE A 15 -19.69 -1.72 -17.66
CA PHE A 15 -19.94 -2.65 -16.54
C PHE A 15 -20.58 -3.92 -17.10
N ALA A 16 -19.85 -5.04 -17.05
CA ALA A 16 -20.22 -6.30 -17.69
C ALA A 16 -21.59 -6.87 -17.22
N ASN A 17 -22.04 -6.54 -16.01
CA ASN A 17 -23.26 -7.12 -15.42
C ASN A 17 -24.21 -6.08 -14.78
N HIS A 18 -23.99 -4.78 -15.04
CA HIS A 18 -24.77 -3.73 -14.41
C HIS A 18 -25.07 -2.60 -15.40
N GLN A 19 -26.31 -2.29 -15.60
CA GLN A 19 -26.70 -1.07 -16.29
C GLN A 19 -26.65 0.12 -15.34
N LEU A 20 -26.11 1.24 -15.78
CA LEU A 20 -26.11 2.49 -15.05
C LEU A 20 -27.48 3.16 -15.18
N LEU A 21 -28.09 3.56 -14.07
CA LEU A 21 -29.49 3.97 -14.03
C LEU A 21 -29.80 5.30 -14.72
N ARG A 22 -28.85 6.22 -14.84
CA ARG A 22 -29.17 7.58 -15.33
C ARG A 22 -28.09 8.22 -16.21
N LYS A 23 -26.84 8.01 -15.96
CA LYS A 23 -25.72 8.70 -16.61
C LYS A 23 -24.67 7.72 -17.10
N LYS A 24 -24.01 8.09 -18.17
CA LYS A 24 -22.78 7.44 -18.62
C LYS A 24 -21.61 7.97 -17.79
N TYR A 25 -20.58 7.18 -17.68
CA TYR A 25 -19.35 7.54 -16.98
C TYR A 25 -18.16 7.28 -17.89
N ALA A 26 -17.18 8.16 -17.84
CA ALA A 26 -15.94 8.01 -18.58
C ALA A 26 -14.73 8.25 -17.70
N VAL A 27 -13.62 7.64 -18.10
CA VAL A 27 -12.31 7.79 -17.48
C VAL A 27 -11.34 8.30 -18.54
N SER A 28 -10.45 9.18 -18.14
CA SER A 28 -9.42 9.73 -19.04
C SER A 28 -8.05 9.10 -18.82
N THR A 29 -7.17 9.26 -19.82
CA THR A 29 -5.75 8.90 -19.72
C THR A 29 -5.02 9.62 -18.60
N ASN A 30 -5.52 10.78 -18.15
CA ASN A 30 -4.98 11.53 -17.01
C ASN A 30 -5.57 11.10 -15.65
N GLY A 31 -6.39 10.05 -15.62
CA GLY A 31 -6.98 9.54 -14.38
C GLY A 31 -8.16 10.35 -13.86
N ARG A 32 -8.72 11.24 -14.68
CA ARG A 32 -9.94 11.97 -14.34
C ARG A 32 -11.16 11.10 -14.63
N VAL A 33 -12.20 11.24 -13.84
CA VAL A 33 -13.50 10.56 -14.01
C VAL A 33 -14.58 11.60 -14.20
N ALA A 34 -15.48 11.36 -15.14
CA ALA A 34 -16.62 12.24 -15.41
C ALA A 34 -17.92 11.45 -15.58
N SER A 35 -19.04 12.07 -15.22
CA SER A 35 -20.39 11.63 -15.59
C SER A 35 -20.91 12.53 -16.70
N TYR A 36 -21.68 11.98 -17.64
CA TYR A 36 -22.23 12.70 -18.78
C TYR A 36 -23.51 12.00 -19.30
N PHE A 37 -24.27 12.65 -20.18
CA PHE A 37 -25.43 12.08 -20.84
C PHE A 37 -25.12 11.73 -22.30
N ASP A 38 -24.67 12.70 -23.08
CA ASP A 38 -24.45 12.55 -24.52
C ASP A 38 -22.98 12.54 -24.89
N ASP A 39 -22.23 13.58 -24.60
CA ASP A 39 -20.79 13.70 -24.87
C ASP A 39 -20.02 14.22 -23.66
N VAL A 40 -18.95 13.51 -23.30
CA VAL A 40 -18.14 13.83 -22.13
C VAL A 40 -17.49 15.21 -22.18
N ASN A 41 -17.21 15.74 -23.38
CA ASN A 41 -16.60 17.05 -23.57
C ASN A 41 -17.59 18.19 -23.48
N GLU A 42 -18.86 17.94 -23.84
CA GLU A 42 -19.92 18.95 -23.93
C GLU A 42 -20.67 19.06 -22.58
N ASP A 43 -21.24 17.96 -22.10
CA ASP A 43 -22.10 17.93 -20.92
C ASP A 43 -21.43 17.24 -19.71
N GLY A 44 -20.17 16.86 -19.85
CA GLY A 44 -19.45 16.14 -18.82
C GLY A 44 -19.22 16.94 -17.53
N LYS A 45 -19.41 16.28 -16.38
CA LYS A 45 -19.14 16.80 -15.04
C LYS A 45 -18.05 15.97 -14.38
N LEU A 46 -16.94 16.60 -14.02
CA LEU A 46 -15.85 15.93 -13.30
C LEU A 46 -16.28 15.46 -11.92
N LEU A 47 -15.88 14.26 -11.57
CA LEU A 47 -16.14 13.62 -10.30
C LEU A 47 -14.83 13.47 -9.52
N LYS A 48 -14.77 14.06 -8.32
CA LYS A 48 -13.59 13.96 -7.45
C LYS A 48 -13.46 12.58 -6.79
N GLY A 49 -14.60 11.90 -6.59
CA GLY A 49 -14.65 10.67 -5.81
C GLY A 49 -14.26 10.88 -4.33
N SER A 50 -14.19 9.78 -3.59
CA SER A 50 -13.72 9.72 -2.21
C SER A 50 -12.36 9.02 -2.12
N LEU A 51 -11.69 9.16 -0.98
CA LEU A 51 -10.44 8.45 -0.70
C LEU A 51 -10.72 7.22 0.18
N THR A 52 -10.45 6.04 -0.36
CA THR A 52 -10.55 4.77 0.36
C THR A 52 -9.17 4.14 0.46
N SER A 53 -8.61 4.07 1.66
CA SER A 53 -7.25 3.59 1.91
C SER A 53 -6.18 4.31 1.07
N GLY A 54 -6.40 5.62 0.80
CA GLY A 54 -5.54 6.46 0.00
C GLY A 54 -5.73 6.34 -1.52
N TYR A 55 -6.67 5.54 -2.00
CA TYR A 55 -7.03 5.44 -3.42
C TYR A 55 -8.31 6.21 -3.72
N ARG A 56 -8.36 6.89 -4.87
CA ARG A 56 -9.59 7.50 -5.36
C ARG A 56 -10.59 6.43 -5.77
N SER A 57 -11.80 6.53 -5.24
CA SER A 57 -12.91 5.62 -5.52
C SER A 57 -14.21 6.39 -5.74
N LEU A 58 -15.15 5.76 -6.41
CA LEU A 58 -16.48 6.29 -6.63
C LEU A 58 -17.50 5.16 -6.45
N ASN A 59 -18.56 5.44 -5.69
CA ASN A 59 -19.71 4.57 -5.60
C ASN A 59 -20.71 4.95 -6.70
N LEU A 60 -21.05 3.99 -7.52
CA LEU A 60 -22.02 4.15 -8.60
C LEU A 60 -23.30 3.40 -8.22
N HIS A 61 -24.44 4.05 -8.47
CA HIS A 61 -25.72 3.36 -8.43
C HIS A 61 -25.90 2.58 -9.73
N VAL A 62 -26.11 1.29 -9.59
CA VAL A 62 -26.35 0.35 -10.66
C VAL A 62 -27.68 -0.37 -10.41
N GLU A 63 -28.29 -0.95 -11.43
CA GLU A 63 -29.61 -1.61 -11.36
C GLU A 63 -29.71 -2.64 -10.21
N LYS A 64 -28.64 -3.35 -9.90
CA LYS A 64 -28.58 -4.38 -8.84
C LYS A 64 -27.77 -3.94 -7.62
N GLY A 65 -27.95 -2.68 -7.16
CA GLY A 65 -27.30 -2.18 -5.96
C GLY A 65 -26.21 -1.12 -6.22
N ASN A 66 -25.15 -1.10 -5.40
CA ASN A 66 -24.07 -0.14 -5.51
C ASN A 66 -22.77 -0.82 -5.94
N GLY A 67 -22.11 -0.25 -6.93
CA GLY A 67 -20.78 -0.66 -7.36
C GLY A 67 -19.71 0.34 -6.96
N THR A 68 -18.66 -0.09 -6.28
CA THR A 68 -17.48 0.76 -6.01
C THR A 68 -16.43 0.53 -7.08
N ILE A 69 -16.04 1.60 -7.75
CA ILE A 69 -14.91 1.58 -8.69
C ILE A 69 -13.72 2.31 -8.10
N TYR A 70 -12.52 1.85 -8.42
CA TYR A 70 -11.25 2.52 -8.11
C TYR A 70 -10.68 3.13 -9.38
N PHE A 71 -10.39 4.44 -9.37
CA PHE A 71 -9.95 5.19 -10.54
C PHE A 71 -8.75 4.53 -11.22
N HIS A 72 -7.69 4.22 -10.49
CA HIS A 72 -6.49 3.58 -11.02
C HIS A 72 -6.77 2.24 -11.72
N ARG A 73 -7.74 1.46 -11.22
CA ARG A 73 -8.09 0.17 -11.85
C ARG A 73 -8.81 0.36 -13.16
N GLU A 74 -9.74 1.31 -13.23
CA GLU A 74 -10.49 1.57 -14.46
C GLU A 74 -9.58 2.21 -15.52
N VAL A 75 -8.70 3.14 -15.14
CA VAL A 75 -7.66 3.67 -16.04
C VAL A 75 -6.76 2.55 -16.56
N ALA A 76 -6.28 1.68 -15.68
CA ALA A 76 -5.41 0.58 -16.11
C ALA A 76 -6.12 -0.42 -17.03
N LYS A 77 -7.40 -0.72 -16.81
CA LYS A 77 -8.19 -1.59 -17.69
C LYS A 77 -8.32 -1.03 -19.10
N LEU A 78 -8.53 0.27 -19.23
CA LEU A 78 -8.84 0.92 -20.51
C LEU A 78 -7.60 1.39 -21.27
N PHE A 79 -6.52 1.75 -20.57
CA PHE A 79 -5.38 2.43 -21.19
C PHE A 79 -4.03 1.74 -20.98
N CYS A 80 -3.92 0.75 -20.08
CA CYS A 80 -2.67 0.06 -19.86
C CYS A 80 -2.71 -1.37 -20.40
N LYS A 81 -1.71 -1.74 -21.20
CA LYS A 81 -1.59 -3.12 -21.69
C LYS A 81 -1.38 -4.08 -20.52
N LYS A 82 -2.22 -5.10 -20.44
CA LYS A 82 -2.10 -6.18 -19.47
C LYS A 82 -1.20 -7.29 -20.05
N PRO A 83 -0.03 -7.57 -19.45
CA PRO A 83 0.93 -8.51 -20.06
C PRO A 83 0.46 -9.97 -20.05
N SER A 84 -0.21 -10.43 -18.98
CA SER A 84 -0.76 -11.78 -18.88
C SER A 84 -1.89 -11.85 -17.85
N ALA A 85 -2.59 -12.99 -17.79
CA ALA A 85 -3.65 -13.24 -16.81
C ALA A 85 -3.18 -13.16 -15.35
N LYS A 86 -1.89 -13.42 -15.08
CA LYS A 86 -1.29 -13.33 -13.73
C LYS A 86 -1.15 -11.90 -13.21
N HIS A 87 -1.17 -10.89 -14.08
CA HIS A 87 -1.08 -9.47 -13.72
C HIS A 87 -2.46 -8.96 -13.31
N ILE A 88 -2.85 -9.21 -12.07
CA ILE A 88 -4.18 -8.87 -11.54
C ILE A 88 -4.18 -7.61 -10.64
N PHE A 89 -3.01 -7.10 -10.30
CA PHE A 89 -2.84 -5.90 -9.50
C PHE A 89 -2.41 -4.72 -10.36
N VAL A 90 -2.71 -3.50 -9.89
CA VAL A 90 -2.24 -2.26 -10.50
C VAL A 90 -1.35 -1.52 -9.50
N VAL A 91 -0.17 -1.11 -9.92
CA VAL A 91 0.78 -0.33 -9.10
C VAL A 91 0.95 1.07 -9.68
N HIS A 92 1.20 2.04 -8.77
CA HIS A 92 1.56 3.41 -9.12
C HIS A 92 3.08 3.52 -9.15
N LEU A 93 3.66 3.76 -10.32
CA LEU A 93 5.11 3.75 -10.53
C LEU A 93 5.84 4.74 -9.60
N ASN A 94 5.25 5.90 -9.36
CA ASN A 94 5.80 6.94 -8.48
C ASN A 94 5.39 6.78 -6.99
N HIS A 95 4.74 5.68 -6.61
CA HIS A 95 4.19 5.41 -5.27
C HIS A 95 3.13 6.42 -4.76
N LYS A 96 2.64 7.35 -5.59
CA LYS A 96 1.58 8.30 -5.24
C LYS A 96 0.23 7.73 -5.65
N LYS A 97 -0.56 7.25 -4.70
CA LYS A 97 -1.85 6.58 -4.93
C LYS A 97 -2.93 7.48 -5.56
N GLU A 98 -2.76 8.79 -5.53
CA GLU A 98 -3.68 9.74 -6.11
C GLU A 98 -3.36 10.09 -7.57
N ASP A 99 -2.16 9.80 -8.05
CA ASP A 99 -1.76 10.04 -9.44
C ASP A 99 -2.19 8.86 -10.31
N ASN A 100 -3.42 8.93 -10.77
CA ASN A 100 -4.07 7.87 -11.55
C ASN A 100 -3.84 8.00 -13.06
N SER A 101 -2.89 8.80 -13.52
CA SER A 101 -2.57 8.91 -14.94
C SER A 101 -2.09 7.55 -15.50
N ALA A 102 -2.51 7.22 -16.73
CA ALA A 102 -2.15 5.97 -17.39
C ALA A 102 -0.62 5.76 -17.47
N LYS A 103 0.15 6.85 -17.61
CA LYS A 103 1.61 6.83 -17.65
C LYS A 103 2.24 6.37 -16.34
N ASN A 104 1.54 6.58 -15.23
CA ASN A 104 1.99 6.23 -13.88
C ASN A 104 1.49 4.86 -13.41
N LEU A 105 0.68 4.16 -14.19
CA LEU A 105 0.07 2.90 -13.82
C LEU A 105 0.67 1.73 -14.59
N LYS A 106 0.86 0.61 -13.89
CA LYS A 106 1.33 -0.64 -14.49
C LYS A 106 0.58 -1.82 -13.87
N TRP A 107 0.18 -2.78 -14.71
CA TRP A 107 -0.28 -4.08 -14.26
C TRP A 107 0.87 -4.87 -13.65
N ALA A 108 0.63 -5.56 -12.54
CA ALA A 108 1.65 -6.27 -11.80
C ALA A 108 1.15 -7.62 -11.27
N THR A 109 2.08 -8.56 -11.09
CA THR A 109 1.84 -9.80 -10.34
C THR A 109 1.94 -9.53 -8.84
N LYS A 110 1.61 -10.53 -8.01
CA LYS A 110 1.73 -10.44 -6.55
C LYS A 110 3.19 -10.20 -6.11
N GLU A 111 4.13 -10.87 -6.76
CA GLU A 111 5.57 -10.77 -6.50
C GLU A 111 6.10 -9.38 -6.87
N GLU A 112 5.69 -8.87 -8.04
CA GLU A 112 6.06 -7.52 -8.49
C GLU A 112 5.51 -6.43 -7.55
N VAL A 113 4.26 -6.58 -7.05
CA VAL A 113 3.71 -5.68 -6.02
C VAL A 113 4.57 -5.69 -4.76
N GLY A 114 4.97 -6.87 -4.28
CA GLY A 114 5.84 -7.00 -3.12
C GLY A 114 7.17 -6.28 -3.32
N SER A 115 7.83 -6.53 -4.46
CA SER A 115 9.09 -5.88 -4.83
C SER A 115 8.95 -4.37 -4.98
N HIS A 116 7.88 -3.90 -5.61
CA HIS A 116 7.58 -2.48 -5.76
C HIS A 116 7.36 -1.79 -4.40
N GLN A 117 6.61 -2.43 -3.48
CA GLN A 117 6.40 -1.90 -2.14
C GLN A 117 7.70 -1.77 -1.33
N GLN A 118 8.66 -2.71 -1.50
CA GLN A 118 9.97 -2.61 -0.82
C GLN A 118 10.77 -1.38 -1.25
N LYS A 119 10.57 -0.92 -2.50
CA LYS A 119 11.22 0.27 -3.07
C LYS A 119 10.52 1.59 -2.73
N SER A 120 9.38 1.53 -2.04
CA SER A 120 8.64 2.73 -1.64
C SER A 120 9.49 3.64 -0.73
N PRO A 121 9.58 4.96 -1.00
CA PRO A 121 10.33 5.90 -0.18
C PRO A 121 9.93 5.85 1.29
N LEU A 122 8.63 5.75 1.58
CA LEU A 122 8.13 5.63 2.95
C LEU A 122 8.62 4.36 3.64
N LYS A 123 8.71 3.23 2.91
CA LYS A 123 9.18 1.99 3.49
C LYS A 123 10.70 1.98 3.70
N ILE A 124 11.44 2.62 2.80
CA ILE A 124 12.88 2.81 2.96
C ILE A 124 13.16 3.67 4.19
N ALA A 125 12.53 4.85 4.30
CA ALA A 125 12.66 5.72 5.46
C ALA A 125 12.26 5.02 6.77
N TYR A 126 11.17 4.24 6.77
CA TYR A 126 10.76 3.45 7.94
C TYR A 126 11.81 2.40 8.33
N LYS A 127 12.43 1.70 7.36
CA LYS A 127 13.51 0.74 7.63
C LYS A 127 14.73 1.42 8.24
N GLU A 128 15.11 2.60 7.73
CA GLU A 128 16.21 3.39 8.26
C GLU A 128 15.95 3.84 9.70
N LEU A 129 14.74 4.34 9.97
CA LEU A 129 14.32 4.69 11.33
C LEU A 129 14.39 3.49 12.28
N GLN A 130 13.89 2.32 11.83
CA GLN A 130 13.96 1.09 12.64
C GLN A 130 15.41 0.61 12.82
N ALA A 131 16.23 0.73 11.77
CA ALA A 131 17.64 0.38 11.85
C ALA A 131 18.42 1.26 12.84
N ASN A 132 18.06 2.53 12.95
CA ASN A 132 18.69 3.49 13.86
C ASN A 132 18.06 3.50 15.26
N LYS A 133 16.98 2.76 15.49
CA LYS A 133 16.32 2.69 16.78
C LYS A 133 17.24 2.00 17.80
N LYS A 134 17.74 2.77 18.76
CA LYS A 134 18.62 2.29 19.85
C LYS A 134 17.86 1.67 21.00
N GLU A 135 16.58 1.92 21.11
CA GLU A 135 15.74 1.50 22.23
C GLU A 135 14.49 0.76 21.77
N GLY A 136 14.14 -0.28 22.47
CA GLY A 136 12.86 -0.99 22.36
C GLY A 136 11.87 -0.51 23.43
N VAL A 137 10.60 -0.86 23.29
CA VAL A 137 9.54 -0.49 24.26
C VAL A 137 9.85 -0.94 25.69
N LYS A 138 10.46 -2.14 25.85
CA LYS A 138 10.77 -2.73 27.15
C LYS A 138 12.27 -2.82 27.44
N LEU A 139 13.08 -2.93 26.39
CA LEU A 139 14.53 -3.09 26.47
C LEU A 139 15.25 -1.93 25.78
N ASN A 140 16.30 -1.45 26.42
CA ASN A 140 17.29 -0.53 25.85
C ASN A 140 18.66 -1.23 25.73
N VAL A 141 19.62 -0.57 25.11
CA VAL A 141 20.98 -1.10 24.87
C VAL A 141 21.64 -1.55 26.18
N THR A 142 21.53 -0.77 27.25
CA THR A 142 22.12 -1.08 28.56
C THR A 142 21.53 -2.36 29.15
N LYS A 143 20.20 -2.49 29.13
CA LYS A 143 19.53 -3.71 29.61
C LYS A 143 19.89 -4.93 28.76
N VAL A 144 20.03 -4.77 27.46
CA VAL A 144 20.42 -5.88 26.57
C VAL A 144 21.85 -6.32 26.78
N LYS A 145 22.79 -5.40 27.01
CA LYS A 145 24.16 -5.74 27.42
C LYS A 145 24.18 -6.54 28.73
N ALA A 146 23.44 -6.08 29.73
CA ALA A 146 23.32 -6.80 31.01
C ALA A 146 22.69 -8.21 30.83
N ILE A 147 21.68 -8.35 29.98
CA ILE A 147 21.07 -9.64 29.63
C ILE A 147 22.09 -10.54 28.95
N LYS A 148 22.82 -10.06 27.92
CA LYS A 148 23.85 -10.85 27.25
C LYS A 148 24.96 -11.32 28.21
N THR A 149 25.44 -10.43 29.03
CA THR A 149 26.43 -10.79 30.08
C THR A 149 25.89 -11.86 31.05
N ALA A 150 24.64 -11.69 31.48
CA ALA A 150 24.01 -12.66 32.38
C ALA A 150 23.79 -14.03 31.71
N ILE A 151 23.37 -14.06 30.45
CA ILE A 151 23.12 -15.30 29.69
C ILE A 151 24.42 -16.05 29.43
N ASN A 152 25.50 -15.34 29.08
CA ASN A 152 26.79 -15.93 28.73
C ASN A 152 27.64 -16.32 29.92
N ASN A 153 27.23 -15.97 31.15
CA ASN A 153 27.96 -16.35 32.36
C ASN A 153 27.72 -17.83 32.67
N PRO A 154 28.76 -18.70 32.64
CA PRO A 154 28.62 -20.12 32.94
C PRO A 154 28.23 -20.37 34.38
N LYS A 155 28.57 -19.47 35.30
CA LYS A 155 28.25 -19.56 36.77
C LYS A 155 26.92 -18.88 37.09
N ARG A 156 26.03 -18.69 36.09
CA ARG A 156 24.73 -18.04 36.26
C ARG A 156 23.86 -18.77 37.30
N LYS A 157 23.41 -18.05 38.32
CA LYS A 157 22.45 -18.56 39.33
C LYS A 157 20.98 -18.36 38.91
N LEU A 158 20.69 -17.40 38.01
CA LEU A 158 19.33 -17.07 37.56
C LEU A 158 18.91 -17.92 36.39
N THR A 159 17.73 -18.52 36.45
CA THR A 159 17.11 -19.22 35.32
C THR A 159 16.63 -18.22 34.23
N TYR A 160 16.35 -18.69 33.02
CA TYR A 160 15.76 -17.83 31.96
C TYR A 160 14.43 -17.25 32.39
N LYS A 161 13.61 -18.02 33.12
CA LYS A 161 12.33 -17.57 33.69
C LYS A 161 12.50 -16.36 34.61
N LEU A 162 13.45 -16.44 35.55
CA LEU A 162 13.73 -15.35 36.50
C LEU A 162 14.34 -14.12 35.79
N LEU A 163 15.23 -14.33 34.81
CA LEU A 163 15.74 -13.23 33.98
C LEU A 163 14.62 -12.55 33.17
N ALA A 164 13.73 -13.32 32.58
CA ALA A 164 12.59 -12.81 31.82
C ALA A 164 11.69 -11.93 32.69
N THR A 165 11.36 -12.40 33.90
CA THR A 165 10.59 -11.64 34.91
C THR A 165 11.32 -10.36 35.31
N LYS A 166 12.63 -10.44 35.62
CA LYS A 166 13.46 -9.27 36.02
C LYS A 166 13.45 -8.15 34.97
N TYR A 167 13.50 -8.48 33.68
CA TYR A 167 13.56 -7.50 32.62
C TYR A 167 12.20 -7.22 31.98
N GLY A 168 11.10 -7.85 32.42
CA GLY A 168 9.74 -7.65 31.93
C GLY A 168 9.53 -8.14 30.48
N VAL A 169 10.23 -9.21 30.07
CA VAL A 169 10.18 -9.82 28.75
C VAL A 169 9.82 -11.30 28.81
N SER A 170 9.49 -11.92 27.69
CA SER A 170 9.29 -13.36 27.61
C SER A 170 10.63 -14.10 27.53
N GLU A 171 10.66 -15.36 27.99
CA GLU A 171 11.84 -16.23 27.83
C GLU A 171 12.28 -16.37 26.39
N MET A 172 11.31 -16.44 25.46
CA MET A 172 11.56 -16.47 24.03
C MET A 172 12.37 -15.23 23.54
N THR A 173 12.09 -14.06 24.12
CA THR A 173 12.88 -12.84 23.83
C THR A 173 14.34 -13.01 24.24
N LEU A 174 14.61 -13.66 25.38
CA LEU A 174 15.97 -13.94 25.83
C LEU A 174 16.68 -14.93 24.89
N TYR A 175 15.99 -15.97 24.42
CA TYR A 175 16.55 -16.91 23.45
C TYR A 175 16.89 -16.23 22.13
N ARG A 176 16.04 -15.33 21.62
CA ARG A 176 16.30 -14.53 20.41
C ARG A 176 17.45 -13.55 20.59
N ILE A 177 17.64 -12.99 21.79
CA ILE A 177 18.82 -12.17 22.10
C ILE A 177 20.09 -13.02 22.11
N LYS A 178 20.04 -14.24 22.67
CA LYS A 178 21.16 -15.18 22.69
C LYS A 178 21.54 -15.63 21.29
N SER A 179 20.58 -16.00 20.44
CA SER A 179 20.82 -16.44 19.07
C SER A 179 21.25 -15.30 18.13
N GLY A 180 21.12 -14.04 18.56
CA GLY A 180 21.40 -12.89 17.71
C GLY A 180 20.30 -12.54 16.73
N GLU A 181 19.15 -13.22 16.76
CA GLU A 181 17.97 -12.87 15.95
C GLU A 181 17.49 -11.45 16.27
N ASN A 182 17.50 -11.10 17.55
CA ASN A 182 17.20 -9.76 18.05
C ASN A 182 18.45 -9.14 18.69
N TRP A 183 18.61 -7.82 18.50
CA TRP A 183 19.69 -7.06 19.12
C TRP A 183 21.11 -7.55 18.75
N SER A 184 21.30 -8.10 17.54
CA SER A 184 22.60 -8.57 17.03
C SER A 184 23.68 -7.49 17.05
N ARG A 185 23.29 -6.22 16.86
CA ARG A 185 24.20 -5.05 16.87
C ARG A 185 24.74 -4.67 18.25
N VAL A 186 24.12 -5.14 19.33
CA VAL A 186 24.56 -4.88 20.70
C VAL A 186 25.54 -5.98 21.10
N LYS A 187 26.82 -5.63 21.22
CA LYS A 187 27.87 -6.51 21.74
C LYS A 187 27.93 -6.44 23.25
#